data_042ea5a2a39a0431ae254fdefb86d436
#
_entry.id   042ea5a2a39a0431ae254fdefb86d436
#
_cell.length_a   1.000
_cell.length_b   1.000
_cell.length_c   1.000
_cell.angle_alpha   90.00
_cell.angle_beta   90.00
_cell.angle_gamma   90.00
#
_symmetry.space_group_name_H-M   'P 1'
#
loop_
_entity.id
_entity.type
_entity.pdbx_description
1 polymer ?
#
loop_
_entity_poly.entity_id
_entity_poly.type
_entity_poly.pdbx_seq_one_letter_code
_entity_poly.pdbx_strand_id
1 'polypeptide(L)'
;MFAPTRDEARRFLVDAWKKHRAGEPLSPLEHKAAALVGLHPEYHDVIEHPERHLERDYGPEGGEVNPYLHLSLHLAVAEQLDIDQPPGLRAQFERLAATRDEHAALHALIECLGETLWQAQRLGTGPDATVYLDCLRRRA
;
A
#
# COMPACT_ATOMS: atom_id res chain seq x y z
N MET A 1 -9.86 -8.68 12.41
CA MET A 1 -9.10 -8.02 11.35
C MET A 1 -8.38 -9.08 10.51
N PHE A 2 -8.53 -9.02 9.23
CA PHE A 2 -7.87 -9.96 8.32
C PHE A 2 -6.39 -9.62 8.18
N ALA A 3 -5.54 -10.59 8.44
CA ALA A 3 -4.09 -10.43 8.33
C ALA A 3 -3.54 -11.52 7.41
N PRO A 4 -3.50 -11.29 6.10
CA PRO A 4 -3.05 -12.32 5.16
C PRO A 4 -1.54 -12.57 5.30
N THR A 5 -1.13 -13.79 4.95
CA THR A 5 0.29 -14.10 4.81
C THR A 5 0.85 -13.33 3.60
N ARG A 6 2.18 -13.29 3.51
CA ARG A 6 2.86 -12.66 2.36
C ARG A 6 2.34 -13.23 1.04
N ASP A 7 2.24 -14.54 0.94
CA ASP A 7 1.80 -15.19 -0.29
C ASP A 7 0.35 -14.89 -0.63
N GLU A 8 -0.52 -14.89 0.39
CA GLU A 8 -1.94 -14.54 0.19
C GLU A 8 -2.10 -13.10 -0.30
N ALA A 9 -1.35 -12.16 0.29
CA ALA A 9 -1.39 -10.76 -0.12
C ALA A 9 -0.92 -10.59 -1.56
N ARG A 10 0.18 -11.25 -1.93
CA ARG A 10 0.70 -11.19 -3.30
C ARG A 10 -0.28 -11.78 -4.31
N ARG A 11 -0.85 -12.95 -4.00
CA ARG A 11 -1.83 -13.60 -4.87
C ARG A 11 -3.09 -12.78 -5.02
N PHE A 12 -3.51 -12.10 -3.95
CA PHE A 12 -4.68 -11.22 -4.01
C PHE A 12 -4.49 -10.12 -5.07
N LEU A 13 -3.32 -9.48 -5.09
CA LEU A 13 -3.00 -8.43 -6.06
C LEU A 13 -2.98 -8.99 -7.49
N VAL A 14 -2.34 -10.14 -7.67
CA VAL A 14 -2.25 -10.81 -8.98
C VAL A 14 -3.63 -11.17 -9.50
N ASP A 15 -4.44 -11.80 -8.65
CA ASP A 15 -5.78 -12.25 -9.04
C ASP A 15 -6.73 -11.09 -9.33
N ALA A 16 -6.66 -10.02 -8.54
CA ALA A 16 -7.47 -8.83 -8.77
C ALA A 16 -7.16 -8.20 -10.13
N TRP A 17 -5.88 -8.07 -10.46
CA TRP A 17 -5.47 -7.51 -11.76
C TRP A 17 -5.87 -8.42 -12.91
N LYS A 18 -5.70 -9.73 -12.76
CA LYS A 18 -6.09 -10.71 -13.78
C LYS A 18 -7.59 -10.65 -14.06
N LYS A 19 -8.41 -10.61 -13.02
CA LYS A 19 -9.86 -10.48 -13.17
C LYS A 19 -10.23 -9.18 -13.85
N HIS A 20 -9.58 -8.09 -13.48
CA HIS A 20 -9.83 -6.79 -14.10
C HIS A 20 -9.56 -6.82 -15.60
N ARG A 21 -8.43 -7.40 -16.00
CA ARG A 21 -8.06 -7.50 -17.42
C ARG A 21 -9.00 -8.41 -18.21
N ALA A 22 -9.55 -9.42 -17.56
CA ALA A 22 -10.49 -10.36 -18.18
C ALA A 22 -11.93 -9.83 -18.20
N GLY A 23 -12.19 -8.68 -17.59
CA GLY A 23 -13.54 -8.11 -17.51
C GLY A 23 -14.45 -8.85 -16.56
N GLU A 24 -13.90 -9.62 -15.62
CA GLU A 24 -14.66 -10.35 -14.62
C GLU A 24 -15.13 -9.45 -13.50
N PRO A 25 -16.24 -9.81 -12.80
CA PRO A 25 -16.70 -9.05 -11.64
C PRO A 25 -15.66 -9.01 -10.53
N LEU A 26 -15.54 -7.85 -9.88
CA LEU A 26 -14.58 -7.62 -8.80
C LEU A 26 -15.33 -7.29 -7.51
N SER A 27 -14.84 -7.81 -6.38
CA SER A 27 -15.29 -7.33 -5.07
C SER A 27 -14.82 -5.90 -4.88
N PRO A 28 -15.38 -5.14 -3.91
CA PRO A 28 -14.91 -3.77 -3.65
C PRO A 28 -13.40 -3.70 -3.37
N LEU A 29 -12.85 -4.64 -2.62
CA LEU A 29 -11.42 -4.65 -2.31
C LEU A 29 -10.59 -5.01 -3.54
N GLU A 30 -11.03 -5.97 -4.34
CA GLU A 30 -10.39 -6.31 -5.61
C GLU A 30 -10.39 -5.13 -6.57
N HIS A 31 -11.48 -4.37 -6.59
CA HIS A 31 -11.57 -3.18 -7.43
C HIS A 31 -10.52 -2.13 -7.03
N LYS A 32 -10.36 -1.89 -5.72
CA LYS A 32 -9.33 -0.99 -5.22
C LYS A 32 -7.93 -1.46 -5.60
N ALA A 33 -7.67 -2.76 -5.43
CA ALA A 33 -6.37 -3.35 -5.75
C ALA A 33 -6.05 -3.20 -7.25
N ALA A 34 -7.01 -3.51 -8.11
CA ALA A 34 -6.83 -3.40 -9.55
C ALA A 34 -6.58 -1.94 -9.98
N ALA A 35 -7.29 -0.99 -9.39
CA ALA A 35 -7.09 0.43 -9.66
C ALA A 35 -5.67 0.87 -9.28
N LEU A 36 -5.16 0.40 -8.14
CA LEU A 36 -3.80 0.72 -7.70
C LEU A 36 -2.74 0.12 -8.61
N VAL A 37 -2.93 -1.12 -9.07
CA VAL A 37 -2.02 -1.73 -10.05
C VAL A 37 -2.04 -0.91 -11.34
N GLY A 38 -3.21 -0.44 -11.76
CA GLY A 38 -3.35 0.40 -12.95
C GLY A 38 -2.58 1.72 -12.86
N LEU A 39 -2.41 2.26 -11.64
CA LEU A 39 -1.64 3.49 -11.42
C LEU A 39 -0.13 3.26 -11.39
N HIS A 40 0.32 1.99 -11.45
CA HIS A 40 1.73 1.63 -11.37
C HIS A 40 2.14 0.78 -12.57
N PRO A 41 2.17 1.35 -13.79
CA PRO A 41 2.54 0.57 -14.98
C PRO A 41 3.93 -0.06 -14.88
N GLU A 42 4.83 0.54 -14.08
CA GLU A 42 6.16 -0.01 -13.83
C GLU A 42 6.15 -1.37 -13.14
N TYR A 43 5.02 -1.73 -12.51
CA TYR A 43 4.87 -3.01 -11.80
C TYR A 43 4.05 -4.04 -12.59
N HIS A 44 3.51 -3.68 -13.77
CA HIS A 44 2.65 -4.58 -14.54
C HIS A 44 3.35 -5.89 -14.89
N ASP A 45 4.63 -5.84 -15.26
CA ASP A 45 5.37 -7.06 -15.58
C ASP A 45 5.42 -8.01 -14.38
N VAL A 46 5.70 -7.49 -13.19
CA VAL A 46 5.78 -8.29 -11.98
C VAL A 46 4.44 -8.93 -11.64
N ILE A 47 3.36 -8.15 -11.75
CA ILE A 47 2.02 -8.62 -11.40
C ILE A 47 1.47 -9.60 -12.45
N GLU A 48 1.80 -9.39 -13.73
CA GLU A 48 1.29 -10.23 -14.82
C GLU A 48 2.07 -11.53 -15.01
N HIS A 49 3.24 -11.64 -14.39
CA HIS A 49 4.10 -12.83 -14.48
C HIS A 49 4.41 -13.41 -13.11
N PRO A 50 3.38 -13.86 -12.37
CA PRO A 50 3.59 -14.39 -11.01
C PRO A 50 4.50 -15.63 -10.98
N GLU A 51 4.56 -16.39 -12.07
CA GLU A 51 5.43 -17.56 -12.17
C GLU A 51 6.91 -17.19 -12.07
N ARG A 52 7.26 -15.93 -12.32
CA ARG A 52 8.64 -15.43 -12.25
C ARG A 52 8.94 -14.68 -10.97
N HIS A 53 7.93 -14.05 -10.37
CA HIS A 53 8.13 -13.03 -9.34
C HIS A 53 7.45 -13.31 -8.01
N LEU A 54 6.42 -14.16 -7.97
CA LEU A 54 5.56 -14.29 -6.80
C LEU A 54 6.32 -14.73 -5.55
N GLU A 55 7.33 -15.58 -5.69
CA GLU A 55 8.11 -16.08 -4.55
C GLU A 55 9.43 -15.36 -4.34
N ARG A 56 9.69 -14.32 -5.13
CA ARG A 56 10.94 -13.59 -5.02
C ARG A 56 11.04 -12.83 -3.70
N ASP A 57 12.21 -12.90 -3.06
CA ASP A 57 12.50 -12.13 -1.87
C ASP A 57 13.15 -10.79 -2.27
N TYR A 58 12.52 -9.70 -1.84
CA TYR A 58 13.04 -8.35 -2.04
C TYR A 58 13.69 -7.90 -0.74
N GLY A 59 14.94 -8.30 -0.51
CA GLY A 59 15.65 -7.94 0.70
C GLY A 59 16.12 -6.49 0.68
N PRO A 60 16.35 -5.90 1.87
CA PRO A 60 16.83 -4.51 1.95
C PRO A 60 18.22 -4.32 1.33
N GLU A 61 19.01 -5.39 1.24
CA GLU A 61 20.38 -5.34 0.73
C GLU A 61 20.46 -5.15 -0.78
N GLY A 62 19.44 -5.57 -1.52
CA GLY A 62 19.39 -5.49 -2.96
C GLY A 62 19.07 -4.11 -3.51
N GLY A 63 18.60 -3.18 -2.66
CA GLY A 63 18.19 -1.85 -3.08
C GLY A 63 16.99 -1.85 -4.01
N GLU A 64 16.35 -2.98 -4.22
CA GLU A 64 15.18 -3.10 -5.09
C GLU A 64 13.90 -2.77 -4.33
N VAL A 65 13.00 -2.03 -4.99
CA VAL A 65 11.67 -1.80 -4.46
C VAL A 65 10.88 -3.11 -4.56
N ASN A 66 10.19 -3.47 -3.48
CA ASN A 66 9.28 -4.60 -3.46
C ASN A 66 7.91 -4.14 -3.98
N PRO A 67 7.54 -4.46 -5.24
CA PRO A 67 6.28 -3.99 -5.81
C PRO A 67 5.05 -4.48 -5.04
N TYR A 68 5.09 -5.71 -4.55
CA TYR A 68 3.98 -6.26 -3.78
C TYR A 68 3.78 -5.52 -2.47
N LEU A 69 4.88 -5.21 -1.77
CA LEU A 69 4.81 -4.44 -0.53
C LEU A 69 4.29 -3.03 -0.79
N HIS A 70 4.80 -2.37 -1.81
CA HIS A 70 4.37 -1.02 -2.17
C HIS A 70 2.87 -0.97 -2.48
N LEU A 71 2.38 -1.91 -3.28
CA LEU A 71 0.95 -1.99 -3.60
C LEU A 71 0.11 -2.36 -2.39
N SER A 72 0.62 -3.24 -1.53
CA SER A 72 -0.08 -3.62 -0.28
C SER A 72 -0.20 -2.44 0.67
N LEU A 73 0.83 -1.60 0.77
CA LEU A 73 0.79 -0.38 1.59
C LEU A 73 -0.20 0.63 1.00
N HIS A 74 -0.25 0.76 -0.32
CA HIS A 74 -1.27 1.59 -0.98
C HIS A 74 -2.67 1.12 -0.61
N LEU A 75 -2.89 -0.18 -0.64
CA LEU A 75 -4.21 -0.74 -0.33
C LEU A 75 -4.57 -0.48 1.13
N ALA A 76 -3.61 -0.66 2.04
CA ALA A 76 -3.82 -0.37 3.46
C ALA A 76 -4.19 1.10 3.67
N VAL A 77 -3.48 2.02 3.02
CA VAL A 77 -3.76 3.45 3.10
C VAL A 77 -5.16 3.76 2.57
N ALA A 78 -5.55 3.15 1.45
CA ALA A 78 -6.88 3.36 0.88
C ALA A 78 -7.97 2.94 1.87
N GLU A 79 -7.81 1.81 2.53
CA GLU A 79 -8.75 1.34 3.54
C GLU A 79 -8.78 2.26 4.76
N GLN A 80 -7.61 2.72 5.22
CA GLN A 80 -7.51 3.66 6.33
C GLN A 80 -8.21 4.98 6.04
N LEU A 81 -8.07 5.49 4.82
CA LEU A 81 -8.72 6.73 4.42
C LEU A 81 -10.24 6.57 4.32
N ASP A 82 -10.73 5.40 3.91
CA ASP A 82 -12.17 5.15 3.81
C ASP A 82 -12.85 5.29 5.17
N ILE A 83 -12.18 4.91 6.25
CA ILE A 83 -12.76 4.90 7.60
C ILE A 83 -12.12 5.93 8.53
N ASP A 84 -11.21 6.74 8.02
CA ASP A 84 -10.44 7.73 8.78
C ASP A 84 -9.78 7.11 10.03
N GLN A 85 -9.01 6.05 9.82
CA GLN A 85 -8.27 5.39 10.89
C GLN A 85 -6.76 5.42 10.56
N PRO A 86 -5.93 5.99 11.42
CA PRO A 86 -6.30 6.62 12.71
C PRO A 86 -7.06 7.94 12.53
N PRO A 87 -7.86 8.35 13.52
CA PRO A 87 -8.61 9.60 13.41
C PRO A 87 -7.71 10.79 13.09
N GLY A 88 -8.09 11.57 12.08
CA GLY A 88 -7.29 12.69 11.58
C GLY A 88 -6.44 12.37 10.36
N LEU A 89 -6.38 11.11 9.95
CA LEU A 89 -5.60 10.72 8.77
C LEU A 89 -6.13 11.41 7.51
N ARG A 90 -7.45 11.42 7.34
CA ARG A 90 -8.09 12.04 6.17
C ARG A 90 -7.76 13.54 6.08
N ALA A 91 -7.76 14.23 7.21
CA ALA A 91 -7.40 15.65 7.26
C ALA A 91 -5.94 15.88 6.82
N GLN A 92 -5.02 15.00 7.24
CA GLN A 92 -3.63 15.09 6.83
C GLN A 92 -3.47 14.83 5.33
N PHE A 93 -4.21 13.86 4.80
CA PHE A 93 -4.19 13.58 3.37
C PHE A 93 -4.68 14.81 2.58
N GLU A 94 -5.80 15.41 2.98
CA GLU A 94 -6.36 16.59 2.31
C GLU A 94 -5.39 17.76 2.33
N ARG A 95 -4.70 17.97 3.45
CA ARG A 95 -3.68 19.03 3.56
C ARG A 95 -2.54 18.81 2.57
N LEU A 96 -2.05 17.58 2.48
CA LEU A 96 -0.95 17.24 1.57
C LEU A 96 -1.39 17.31 0.10
N ALA A 97 -2.62 16.88 -0.19
CA ALA A 97 -3.16 16.89 -1.54
C ALA A 97 -3.46 18.31 -2.04
N ALA A 98 -3.55 19.30 -1.15
CA ALA A 98 -3.79 20.69 -1.53
C ALA A 98 -2.59 21.31 -2.26
N THR A 99 -1.37 20.80 -2.03
CA THR A 99 -0.13 21.39 -2.58
C THR A 99 0.64 20.42 -3.48
N ARG A 100 0.10 19.25 -3.74
CA ARG A 100 0.73 18.21 -4.59
C ARG A 100 -0.37 17.35 -5.21
N ASP A 101 -0.03 16.55 -6.22
CA ASP A 101 -1.02 15.66 -6.80
C ASP A 101 -1.43 14.57 -5.80
N GLU A 102 -2.58 13.96 -6.06
CA GLU A 102 -3.15 12.96 -5.15
C GLU A 102 -2.22 11.76 -4.95
N HIS A 103 -1.59 11.28 -6.03
CA HIS A 103 -0.69 10.12 -5.94
C HIS A 103 0.55 10.45 -5.08
N ALA A 104 1.09 11.66 -5.20
CA ALA A 104 2.21 12.10 -4.37
C ALA A 104 1.79 12.20 -2.89
N ALA A 105 0.57 12.67 -2.62
CA ALA A 105 0.04 12.70 -1.26
C ALA A 105 -0.11 11.28 -0.70
N LEU A 106 -0.60 10.34 -1.50
CA LEU A 106 -0.72 8.95 -1.10
C LEU A 106 0.65 8.34 -0.78
N HIS A 107 1.66 8.67 -1.57
CA HIS A 107 3.03 8.19 -1.31
C HIS A 107 3.59 8.74 0.00
N ALA A 108 3.25 9.97 0.38
CA ALA A 108 3.63 10.49 1.69
C ALA A 108 3.02 9.66 2.82
N LEU A 109 1.76 9.26 2.67
CA LEU A 109 1.10 8.39 3.65
C LEU A 109 1.77 7.02 3.70
N ILE A 110 2.10 6.45 2.55
CA ILE A 110 2.77 5.15 2.47
C ILE A 110 4.12 5.18 3.17
N GLU A 111 4.91 6.23 2.95
CA GLU A 111 6.22 6.36 3.58
C GLU A 111 6.10 6.47 5.10
N CYS A 112 5.15 7.26 5.58
CA CYS A 112 4.91 7.40 7.01
C CYS A 112 4.35 6.13 7.64
N LEU A 113 3.48 5.41 6.93
CA LEU A 113 2.99 4.11 7.39
C LEU A 113 4.12 3.10 7.49
N GLY A 114 4.98 3.05 6.46
CA GLY A 114 6.14 2.16 6.45
C GLY A 114 7.07 2.41 7.64
N GLU A 115 7.35 3.68 7.95
CA GLU A 115 8.15 4.06 9.09
C GLU A 115 7.49 3.64 10.41
N THR A 116 6.18 3.85 10.51
CA THR A 116 5.41 3.48 11.69
C THR A 116 5.47 1.97 11.95
N LEU A 117 5.32 1.16 10.89
CA LEU A 117 5.39 -0.29 10.99
C LEU A 117 6.80 -0.76 11.35
N TRP A 118 7.82 -0.13 10.79
CA TRP A 118 9.21 -0.45 11.09
C TRP A 118 9.54 -0.19 12.55
N GLN A 119 9.10 0.95 13.10
CA GLN A 119 9.30 1.27 14.51
C GLN A 119 8.56 0.27 15.41
N ALA A 120 7.34 -0.10 15.04
CA ALA A 120 6.56 -1.07 15.80
C ALA A 120 7.29 -2.41 15.88
N GLN A 121 7.88 -2.87 14.79
CA GLN A 121 8.64 -4.12 14.76
C GLN A 121 9.88 -4.03 15.66
N ARG A 122 10.58 -2.92 15.61
CA ARG A 122 11.78 -2.73 16.45
C ARG A 122 11.46 -2.75 17.95
N LEU A 123 10.33 -2.17 18.32
CA LEU A 123 9.93 -2.06 19.73
C LEU A 123 9.12 -3.26 20.21
N GLY A 124 8.74 -4.15 19.29
CA GLY A 124 7.89 -5.30 19.63
C GLY A 124 6.49 -4.90 20.06
N THR A 125 5.98 -3.78 19.53
CA THR A 125 4.66 -3.24 19.85
C THR A 125 3.77 -3.21 18.62
N GLY A 126 2.50 -2.84 18.81
CA GLY A 126 1.61 -2.54 17.68
C GLY A 126 1.94 -1.18 17.07
N PRO A 127 1.45 -0.90 15.85
CA PRO A 127 1.66 0.39 15.20
C PRO A 127 1.08 1.53 16.05
N ASP A 128 1.85 2.63 16.16
CA ASP A 128 1.47 3.79 16.97
C ASP A 128 0.90 4.89 16.09
N ALA A 129 -0.37 5.22 16.29
CA ALA A 129 -1.05 6.26 15.52
C ALA A 129 -0.37 7.62 15.67
N THR A 130 0.19 7.92 16.83
CA THR A 130 0.89 9.19 17.07
C THR A 130 2.13 9.30 16.19
N VAL A 131 2.91 8.22 16.06
CA VAL A 131 4.08 8.17 15.19
C VAL A 131 3.68 8.46 13.74
N TYR A 132 2.61 7.82 13.28
CA TYR A 132 2.11 7.96 11.93
C TYR A 132 1.68 9.41 11.64
N LEU A 133 0.80 9.95 12.49
CA LEU A 133 0.28 11.31 12.31
C LEU A 133 1.36 12.37 12.45
N ASP A 134 2.30 12.22 13.38
CA ASP A 134 3.41 13.16 13.54
C ASP A 134 4.35 13.14 12.33
N CYS A 135 4.59 11.96 11.76
CA CYS A 135 5.37 11.84 10.54
C CYS A 135 4.71 12.67 9.42
N LEU A 136 3.40 12.57 9.27
CA LEU A 136 2.66 13.32 8.26
C LEU A 136 2.68 14.83 8.52
N ARG A 137 2.53 15.24 9.78
CA ARG A 137 2.54 16.66 10.15
C ARG A 137 3.86 17.33 9.81
N ARG A 138 4.97 16.59 9.87
CA ARG A 138 6.30 17.12 9.54
C ARG A 138 6.53 17.24 8.03
N ARG A 139 5.63 16.71 7.22
CA ARG A 139 5.72 16.83 5.76
C ARG A 139 5.15 18.18 5.31
N ALA A 140 5.90 18.86 4.47
CA ALA A 140 5.49 20.16 3.95
C ALA A 140 4.43 20.04 2.85
#